data_1d9a533405849f5b7750f6edd555d051
#
_entry.id   1d9a533405849f5b7750f6edd555d051
#
_cell.length_a   1.000
_cell.length_b   1.000
_cell.length_c   1.000
_cell.angle_alpha   90.00
_cell.angle_beta   90.00
_cell.angle_gamma   90.00
#
_symmetry.space_group_name_H-M   'P 1'
#
loop_
_entity.id
_entity.type
_entity.pdbx_description
1 polymer ?
#
loop_
_entity_poly.entity_id
_entity_poly.type
_entity_poly.pdbx_seq_one_letter_code
_entity_poly.pdbx_strand_id
1 'polypeptide(L)'
;MRFISWNVNGLRAVLKKGFEDIVCELDADIVALQETKLQEGQATLDLPQYREYWSYAEKKGYSGTAVFCKEEPLQALHGLGFPHLDTEGRIVALEFEKFWFVDVYTPNAQNELARIAHRMEWDDAFRDFCKGLEEGVLPAGVPAERPAKGEGHVAISDLPVTQPGETAEPKPVIMCGDFNVAHQEIDLKNPGPNRGKAGFSDEERGTFTHLLGDGFTDTFRALHPDVTGAYSWWSYRFKARENNAGWRIDYFLVSDELAPKITSACIYDEVYGSDHCPVGLELEL
;
A
#
# COMPACT_ATOMS: atom_id res chain seq x y z
N MET A 1 9.33 6.45 -14.20
CA MET A 1 9.63 5.65 -13.01
C MET A 1 8.69 4.45 -12.96
N ARG A 2 9.19 3.31 -12.45
CA ARG A 2 8.43 2.07 -12.28
C ARG A 2 8.22 1.78 -10.79
N PHE A 3 6.98 1.45 -10.43
CA PHE A 3 6.54 1.16 -9.08
C PHE A 3 5.90 -0.23 -9.03
N ILE A 4 6.17 -0.98 -7.98
CA ILE A 4 5.57 -2.30 -7.72
C ILE A 4 4.97 -2.29 -6.31
N SER A 5 3.79 -2.88 -6.15
CA SER A 5 3.16 -3.14 -4.86
C SER A 5 2.78 -4.61 -4.76
N TRP A 6 3.07 -5.26 -3.63
CA TRP A 6 2.80 -6.67 -3.41
C TRP A 6 2.45 -6.99 -1.95
N ASN A 7 1.24 -7.42 -1.70
CA ASN A 7 0.93 -8.07 -0.42
C ASN A 7 1.56 -9.47 -0.42
N VAL A 8 2.57 -9.66 0.41
CA VAL A 8 3.38 -10.89 0.45
C VAL A 8 2.83 -11.95 1.41
N ASN A 9 1.79 -11.61 2.19
CA ASN A 9 1.17 -12.51 3.18
C ASN A 9 2.19 -13.26 4.06
N GLY A 10 3.25 -12.54 4.46
CA GLY A 10 4.36 -13.02 5.26
C GLY A 10 5.65 -13.17 4.47
N LEU A 11 6.54 -12.17 4.57
CA LEU A 11 7.77 -12.06 3.77
C LEU A 11 8.67 -13.28 3.90
N ARG A 12 8.84 -13.85 5.11
CA ARG A 12 9.67 -15.07 5.30
C ARG A 12 9.21 -16.28 4.47
N ALA A 13 7.92 -16.34 4.15
CA ALA A 13 7.38 -17.42 3.32
C ALA A 13 7.69 -17.19 1.84
N VAL A 14 7.59 -15.96 1.38
CA VAL A 14 7.84 -15.58 -0.02
C VAL A 14 9.33 -15.54 -0.33
N LEU A 15 10.20 -15.18 0.62
CA LEU A 15 11.66 -15.28 0.48
C LEU A 15 12.10 -16.70 0.04
N LYS A 16 11.50 -17.73 0.64
CA LYS A 16 11.77 -19.13 0.26
C LYS A 16 11.27 -19.54 -1.13
N LYS A 17 10.54 -18.65 -1.80
CA LYS A 17 9.95 -18.84 -3.11
C LYS A 17 10.55 -17.93 -4.18
N GLY A 18 11.73 -17.34 -3.90
CA GLY A 18 12.45 -16.52 -4.86
C GLY A 18 12.04 -15.05 -4.88
N PHE A 19 11.61 -14.48 -3.75
CA PHE A 19 11.20 -13.08 -3.65
C PHE A 19 12.26 -12.12 -4.20
N GLU A 20 13.52 -12.30 -3.83
CA GLU A 20 14.61 -11.41 -4.23
C GLU A 20 14.83 -11.47 -5.75
N ASP A 21 14.78 -12.67 -6.33
CA ASP A 21 14.89 -12.86 -7.80
C ASP A 21 13.73 -12.15 -8.51
N ILE A 22 12.49 -12.31 -8.00
CA ILE A 22 11.30 -11.65 -8.55
C ILE A 22 11.45 -10.13 -8.51
N VAL A 23 11.88 -9.57 -7.37
CA VAL A 23 12.09 -8.12 -7.22
C VAL A 23 13.19 -7.61 -8.16
N CYS A 24 14.28 -8.35 -8.30
CA CYS A 24 15.34 -8.03 -9.26
C CYS A 24 14.86 -8.08 -10.71
N GLU A 25 14.03 -9.06 -11.07
CA GLU A 25 13.49 -9.21 -12.43
C GLU A 25 12.48 -8.09 -12.77
N LEU A 26 11.65 -7.68 -11.81
CA LEU A 26 10.72 -6.56 -11.96
C LEU A 26 11.43 -5.21 -12.07
N ASP A 27 12.64 -5.08 -11.53
CA ASP A 27 13.55 -3.93 -11.62
C ASP A 27 12.88 -2.56 -11.38
N ALA A 28 11.99 -2.48 -10.39
CA ALA A 28 11.27 -1.25 -10.07
C ALA A 28 12.17 -0.21 -9.38
N ASP A 29 11.81 1.07 -9.49
CA ASP A 29 12.46 2.16 -8.74
C ASP A 29 12.02 2.13 -7.27
N ILE A 30 10.74 1.77 -7.04
CA ILE A 30 10.15 1.63 -5.70
C ILE A 30 9.32 0.34 -5.65
N VAL A 31 9.51 -0.45 -4.58
CA VAL A 31 8.74 -1.66 -4.27
C VAL A 31 8.10 -1.51 -2.91
N ALA A 32 6.78 -1.65 -2.84
CA ALA A 32 5.99 -1.58 -1.61
C ALA A 32 5.45 -2.96 -1.24
N LEU A 33 5.54 -3.31 0.03
CA LEU A 33 5.11 -4.61 0.55
C LEU A 33 4.08 -4.43 1.67
N GLN A 34 3.02 -5.22 1.63
CA GLN A 34 2.03 -5.31 2.67
C GLN A 34 2.03 -6.71 3.29
N GLU A 35 1.54 -6.82 4.51
CA GLU A 35 1.54 -8.07 5.30
C GLU A 35 2.93 -8.72 5.42
N THR A 36 3.95 -7.94 5.74
CA THR A 36 5.30 -8.47 5.95
C THR A 36 5.38 -9.47 7.10
N LYS A 37 4.52 -9.29 8.14
CA LYS A 37 4.41 -10.14 9.34
C LYS A 37 5.74 -10.31 10.08
N LEU A 38 6.58 -9.29 10.02
CA LEU A 38 7.91 -9.25 10.63
C LEU A 38 7.95 -8.32 11.84
N GLN A 39 9.01 -8.51 12.60
CA GLN A 39 9.55 -7.55 13.54
C GLN A 39 10.98 -7.23 13.12
N GLU A 40 11.53 -6.14 13.60
CA GLU A 40 12.90 -5.72 13.32
C GLU A 40 13.90 -6.85 13.48
N GLY A 41 14.83 -7.00 12.54
CA GLY A 41 15.88 -8.00 12.53
C GLY A 41 15.44 -9.45 12.23
N GLN A 42 14.19 -9.69 11.87
CA GLN A 42 13.68 -11.05 11.57
C GLN A 42 13.88 -11.53 10.12
N ALA A 43 14.30 -10.65 9.22
CA ALA A 43 14.71 -10.98 7.86
C ALA A 43 15.94 -10.16 7.49
N THR A 44 16.75 -10.72 6.59
CA THR A 44 17.84 -10.04 5.91
C THR A 44 17.62 -10.25 4.44
N LEU A 45 17.65 -9.19 3.64
CA LEU A 45 17.45 -9.20 2.21
C LEU A 45 18.76 -8.92 1.48
N ASP A 46 19.00 -9.60 0.39
CA ASP A 46 20.13 -9.33 -0.51
C ASP A 46 19.66 -8.46 -1.69
N LEU A 47 19.25 -7.24 -1.36
CA LEU A 47 18.80 -6.22 -2.31
C LEU A 47 19.59 -4.92 -2.14
N PRO A 48 20.94 -4.94 -2.36
CA PRO A 48 21.81 -3.83 -2.00
C PRO A 48 21.55 -2.54 -2.78
N GLN A 49 20.80 -2.62 -3.87
CA GLN A 49 20.41 -1.46 -4.68
C GLN A 49 19.25 -0.67 -4.06
N TYR A 50 18.57 -1.21 -3.02
CA TYR A 50 17.44 -0.57 -2.37
C TYR A 50 17.79 -0.11 -0.96
N ARG A 51 17.20 1.01 -0.54
CA ARG A 51 17.01 1.44 0.85
C ARG A 51 15.70 0.90 1.35
N GLU A 52 15.64 0.53 2.63
CA GLU A 52 14.51 -0.16 3.23
C GLU A 52 13.86 0.72 4.31
N TYR A 53 12.55 0.89 4.23
CA TYR A 53 11.74 1.60 5.21
C TYR A 53 10.62 0.68 5.69
N TRP A 54 10.57 0.43 7.01
CA TRP A 54 9.68 -0.57 7.59
C TRP A 54 8.69 0.07 8.55
N SER A 55 7.47 -0.48 8.61
CA SER A 55 6.49 -0.21 9.68
C SER A 55 6.01 -1.55 10.24
N TYR A 56 6.21 -1.76 11.53
CA TYR A 56 5.93 -3.01 12.20
C TYR A 56 4.68 -2.91 13.05
N ALA A 57 3.87 -3.99 13.09
CA ALA A 57 2.79 -4.09 14.06
C ALA A 57 3.34 -4.36 15.46
N GLU A 58 2.70 -3.84 16.50
CA GLU A 58 2.98 -4.21 17.89
C GLU A 58 2.79 -5.71 18.12
N LYS A 59 1.75 -6.27 17.51
CA LYS A 59 1.47 -7.70 17.54
C LYS A 59 2.40 -8.47 16.61
N LYS A 60 3.25 -9.33 17.18
CA LYS A 60 4.20 -10.14 16.44
C LYS A 60 3.53 -11.07 15.43
N GLY A 61 4.11 -11.16 14.22
CA GLY A 61 3.63 -12.04 13.16
C GLY A 61 2.31 -11.59 12.51
N TYR A 62 1.99 -10.31 12.60
CA TYR A 62 0.75 -9.72 12.10
C TYR A 62 1.04 -8.46 11.32
N SER A 63 0.25 -8.16 10.26
CA SER A 63 0.30 -6.93 9.48
C SER A 63 1.74 -6.50 9.08
N GLY A 64 2.06 -5.22 9.12
CA GLY A 64 3.36 -4.65 8.77
C GLY A 64 3.47 -4.32 7.29
N THR A 65 4.08 -3.18 6.99
CA THR A 65 4.38 -2.69 5.64
C THR A 65 5.87 -2.39 5.50
N ALA A 66 6.36 -2.36 4.26
CA ALA A 66 7.74 -1.96 3.97
C ALA A 66 7.84 -1.35 2.57
N VAL A 67 8.71 -0.36 2.40
CA VAL A 67 9.03 0.23 1.10
C VAL A 67 10.53 0.13 0.85
N PHE A 68 10.87 -0.35 -0.33
CA PHE A 68 12.23 -0.42 -0.86
C PHE A 68 12.36 0.58 -2.01
N CYS A 69 13.31 1.48 -1.96
CA CYS A 69 13.52 2.48 -3.01
C CYS A 69 15.00 2.61 -3.39
N LYS A 70 15.28 2.83 -4.69
CA LYS A 70 16.64 3.05 -5.20
C LYS A 70 17.15 4.45 -4.86
N GLU A 71 16.28 5.45 -4.94
CA GLU A 71 16.58 6.84 -4.59
C GLU A 71 16.29 7.07 -3.10
N GLU A 72 17.13 7.90 -2.44
CA GLU A 72 16.95 8.27 -1.04
C GLU A 72 15.83 9.33 -0.92
N PRO A 73 14.75 9.07 -0.14
CA PRO A 73 13.73 10.07 0.09
C PRO A 73 14.22 11.20 0.98
N LEU A 74 13.52 12.33 0.93
CA LEU A 74 13.77 13.48 1.81
C LEU A 74 13.39 13.17 3.27
N GLN A 75 12.35 12.38 3.46
CA GLN A 75 11.94 11.81 4.75
C GLN A 75 11.00 10.60 4.55
N ALA A 76 10.89 9.78 5.59
CA ALA A 76 9.90 8.71 5.69
C ALA A 76 9.02 8.93 6.92
N LEU A 77 7.71 8.76 6.77
CA LEU A 77 6.72 8.82 7.83
C LEU A 77 6.13 7.41 8.08
N HIS A 78 5.93 7.07 9.36
CA HIS A 78 5.46 5.75 9.77
C HIS A 78 4.15 5.85 10.56
N GLY A 79 3.00 5.74 9.88
CA GLY A 79 1.66 5.82 10.45
C GLY A 79 0.88 7.07 10.05
N LEU A 80 -0.32 7.21 10.63
CA LEU A 80 -1.27 8.29 10.36
C LEU A 80 -1.24 9.43 11.39
N GLY A 81 -0.57 9.22 12.54
CA GLY A 81 -0.56 10.16 13.67
C GLY A 81 -1.65 9.91 14.70
N PHE A 82 -2.36 8.80 14.60
CA PHE A 82 -3.39 8.39 15.55
C PHE A 82 -2.96 7.10 16.28
N PRO A 83 -2.49 7.17 17.55
CA PRO A 83 -1.92 6.01 18.23
C PRO A 83 -2.81 4.76 18.23
N HIS A 84 -4.13 4.91 18.26
CA HIS A 84 -5.07 3.78 18.25
C HIS A 84 -5.29 3.18 16.83
N LEU A 85 -4.90 3.87 15.77
CA LEU A 85 -4.95 3.41 14.38
C LEU A 85 -3.59 2.89 13.90
N ASP A 86 -2.48 3.30 14.55
CA ASP A 86 -1.12 3.03 14.09
C ASP A 86 -0.46 1.78 14.72
N THR A 87 -1.19 1.05 15.59
CA THR A 87 -0.66 -0.15 16.29
C THR A 87 -0.34 -1.34 15.36
N GLU A 88 -0.82 -1.30 14.12
CA GLU A 88 -0.74 -2.44 13.20
C GLU A 88 0.31 -2.25 12.07
N GLY A 89 1.09 -1.14 12.07
CA GLY A 89 2.17 -0.90 11.10
C GLY A 89 1.69 -0.94 9.65
N ARG A 90 0.70 -0.09 9.30
CA ARG A 90 -0.04 -0.16 8.04
C ARG A 90 0.36 0.89 7.01
N ILE A 91 1.22 1.84 7.38
CA ILE A 91 1.62 2.97 6.54
C ILE A 91 3.12 3.14 6.58
N VAL A 92 3.71 3.30 5.39
CA VAL A 92 5.01 3.93 5.16
C VAL A 92 4.81 4.98 4.06
N ALA A 93 5.09 6.25 4.36
CA ALA A 93 5.03 7.32 3.38
C ALA A 93 6.42 7.93 3.17
N LEU A 94 6.88 7.97 1.93
CA LEU A 94 8.20 8.51 1.55
C LEU A 94 8.04 9.82 0.79
N GLU A 95 8.70 10.88 1.22
CA GLU A 95 8.79 12.14 0.50
C GLU A 95 9.94 12.12 -0.49
N PHE A 96 9.64 12.31 -1.76
CA PHE A 96 10.64 12.56 -2.81
C PHE A 96 10.58 14.03 -3.25
N GLU A 97 11.50 14.45 -4.10
CA GLU A 97 11.57 15.85 -4.57
C GLU A 97 10.28 16.28 -5.29
N LYS A 98 9.64 15.36 -6.05
CA LYS A 98 8.50 15.67 -6.92
C LYS A 98 7.16 15.09 -6.47
N PHE A 99 7.14 14.16 -5.51
CA PHE A 99 5.92 13.45 -5.10
C PHE A 99 6.08 12.82 -3.71
N TRP A 100 4.95 12.50 -3.10
CA TRP A 100 4.86 11.57 -1.99
C TRP A 100 4.53 10.17 -2.50
N PHE A 101 5.21 9.15 -1.96
CA PHE A 101 4.88 7.74 -2.18
C PHE A 101 4.34 7.13 -0.89
N VAL A 102 3.14 6.56 -0.92
CA VAL A 102 2.46 6.02 0.26
C VAL A 102 2.15 4.55 0.04
N ASP A 103 2.78 3.68 0.84
CA ASP A 103 2.43 2.27 0.96
C ASP A 103 1.35 2.09 2.02
N VAL A 104 0.27 1.38 1.69
CA VAL A 104 -0.86 1.17 2.57
C VAL A 104 -1.30 -0.29 2.64
N TYR A 105 -1.54 -0.76 3.86
CA TYR A 105 -2.26 -2.00 4.14
C TYR A 105 -3.53 -1.69 4.93
N THR A 106 -4.63 -1.49 4.24
CA THR A 106 -5.90 -1.09 4.84
C THR A 106 -6.47 -2.20 5.75
N PRO A 107 -7.00 -1.89 6.94
CA PRO A 107 -7.60 -2.90 7.81
C PRO A 107 -8.74 -3.66 7.14
N ASN A 108 -8.77 -4.99 7.28
CA ASN A 108 -9.89 -5.81 6.83
C ASN A 108 -11.07 -5.67 7.82
N ALA A 109 -12.29 -5.52 7.31
CA ALA A 109 -13.50 -5.40 8.13
C ALA A 109 -13.89 -6.70 8.86
N GLN A 110 -13.26 -7.83 8.52
CA GLN A 110 -13.46 -9.18 9.04
C GLN A 110 -14.85 -9.77 8.77
N ASN A 111 -15.02 -11.05 9.15
CA ASN A 111 -16.30 -11.73 8.99
C ASN A 111 -17.41 -10.97 9.70
N GLU A 112 -18.60 -10.93 9.09
CA GLU A 112 -19.79 -10.25 9.60
C GLU A 112 -19.55 -8.75 9.88
N LEU A 113 -18.53 -8.15 9.22
CA LEU A 113 -18.14 -6.76 9.36
C LEU A 113 -17.79 -6.37 10.82
N ALA A 114 -17.22 -7.31 11.59
CA ALA A 114 -16.94 -7.14 13.02
C ALA A 114 -16.03 -5.94 13.33
N ARG A 115 -15.21 -5.49 12.37
CA ARG A 115 -14.32 -4.31 12.50
C ARG A 115 -14.74 -3.14 11.61
N ILE A 116 -15.97 -3.10 11.11
CA ILE A 116 -16.36 -2.06 10.13
C ILE A 116 -16.24 -0.64 10.70
N ALA A 117 -16.59 -0.41 11.96
CA ALA A 117 -16.46 0.90 12.58
C ALA A 117 -15.00 1.38 12.62
N HIS A 118 -14.07 0.50 13.01
CA HIS A 118 -12.64 0.79 12.98
C HIS A 118 -12.13 1.03 11.54
N ARG A 119 -12.65 0.24 10.57
CA ARG A 119 -12.31 0.38 9.16
C ARG A 119 -12.74 1.75 8.62
N MET A 120 -13.95 2.20 8.92
CA MET A 120 -14.45 3.49 8.46
C MET A 120 -13.66 4.67 9.05
N GLU A 121 -13.39 4.63 10.37
CA GLU A 121 -12.54 5.64 11.02
C GLU A 121 -11.13 5.67 10.40
N TRP A 122 -10.56 4.49 10.13
CA TRP A 122 -9.24 4.36 9.53
C TRP A 122 -9.21 4.89 8.09
N ASP A 123 -10.23 4.57 7.28
CA ASP A 123 -10.33 5.02 5.88
C ASP A 123 -10.44 6.55 5.80
N ASP A 124 -11.23 7.18 6.68
CA ASP A 124 -11.35 8.64 6.75
C ASP A 124 -10.02 9.28 7.16
N ALA A 125 -9.35 8.74 8.20
CA ALA A 125 -8.04 9.23 8.64
C ALA A 125 -6.97 9.08 7.54
N PHE A 126 -6.98 7.97 6.80
CA PHE A 126 -6.06 7.74 5.67
C PHE A 126 -6.29 8.72 4.51
N ARG A 127 -7.56 8.97 4.16
CA ARG A 127 -7.92 9.96 3.14
C ARG A 127 -7.41 11.35 3.53
N ASP A 128 -7.69 11.79 4.76
CA ASP A 128 -7.28 13.09 5.27
C ASP A 128 -5.75 13.20 5.37
N PHE A 129 -5.06 12.10 5.71
CA PHE A 129 -3.60 12.00 5.68
C PHE A 129 -3.05 12.23 4.27
N CYS A 130 -3.57 11.53 3.25
CA CYS A 130 -3.10 11.68 1.87
C CYS A 130 -3.37 13.08 1.33
N LYS A 131 -4.53 13.67 1.64
CA LYS A 131 -4.84 15.06 1.25
C LYS A 131 -3.92 16.06 1.97
N GLY A 132 -3.64 15.84 3.25
CA GLY A 132 -2.67 16.65 3.99
C GLY A 132 -1.29 16.65 3.33
N LEU A 133 -0.78 15.47 2.95
CA LEU A 133 0.50 15.35 2.23
C LEU A 133 0.48 16.12 0.90
N GLU A 134 -0.61 15.98 0.13
CA GLU A 134 -0.78 16.70 -1.15
C GLU A 134 -0.76 18.22 -0.96
N GLU A 135 -1.36 18.71 0.12
CA GLU A 135 -1.43 20.14 0.49
C GLU A 135 -0.18 20.62 1.23
N GLY A 136 0.77 19.75 1.54
CA GLY A 136 1.99 20.06 2.29
C GLY A 136 1.76 20.18 3.79
N VAL A 137 0.67 19.63 4.32
CA VAL A 137 0.38 19.60 5.77
C VAL A 137 0.77 18.23 6.31
N LEU A 138 1.78 18.20 7.20
CA LEU A 138 2.20 16.96 7.83
C LEU A 138 1.30 16.61 9.03
N PRO A 139 0.93 15.34 9.19
CA PRO A 139 0.22 14.90 10.39
C PRO A 139 1.11 15.04 11.62
N ALA A 140 0.57 15.47 12.75
CA ALA A 140 1.32 15.59 14.00
C ALA A 140 1.49 14.22 14.69
N GLY A 141 2.64 14.02 15.35
CA GLY A 141 2.88 12.83 16.18
C GLY A 141 3.28 11.58 15.40
N VAL A 142 3.59 11.69 14.11
CA VAL A 142 4.05 10.57 13.28
C VAL A 142 5.57 10.42 13.42
N PRO A 143 6.10 9.20 13.68
CA PRO A 143 7.53 8.94 13.61
C PRO A 143 8.07 9.30 12.22
N ALA A 144 9.11 10.16 12.19
CA ALA A 144 9.70 10.68 10.96
C ALA A 144 11.19 10.35 10.90
N GLU A 145 11.57 9.50 9.94
CA GLU A 145 12.96 9.20 9.61
C GLU A 145 13.45 10.21 8.56
N ARG A 146 14.50 10.96 8.90
CA ARG A 146 15.14 11.90 7.98
C ARG A 146 16.58 11.47 7.74
N PRO A 147 17.05 11.48 6.48
CA PRO A 147 18.40 11.06 6.17
C PRO A 147 19.42 11.85 7.00
N ALA A 148 20.07 11.19 7.94
CA ALA A 148 21.20 11.74 8.65
C ALA A 148 22.48 11.29 7.94
N LYS A 149 23.35 12.23 7.57
CA LYS A 149 24.63 11.89 6.94
C LYS A 149 25.47 11.04 7.89
N GLY A 150 25.52 9.73 7.65
CA GLY A 150 26.47 8.81 8.27
C GLY A 150 26.00 8.09 9.53
N GLU A 151 24.73 8.08 9.88
CA GLU A 151 24.20 7.32 11.01
C GLU A 151 23.53 6.02 10.55
N GLY A 152 23.72 4.95 11.35
CA GLY A 152 23.11 3.65 11.10
C GLY A 152 21.59 3.66 11.35
N HIS A 153 20.95 2.52 11.05
CA HIS A 153 19.52 2.31 11.24
C HIS A 153 19.08 2.65 12.70
N VAL A 154 18.07 3.51 12.80
CA VAL A 154 17.46 3.91 14.08
C VAL A 154 16.13 3.17 14.22
N ALA A 155 15.87 2.60 15.39
CA ALA A 155 14.58 1.95 15.65
C ALA A 155 13.42 2.97 15.53
N ILE A 156 12.29 2.55 14.97
CA ILE A 156 11.12 3.45 14.76
C ILE A 156 10.67 4.11 16.08
N SER A 157 10.75 3.39 17.19
CA SER A 157 10.43 3.91 18.53
C SER A 157 11.30 5.10 18.98
N ASP A 158 12.48 5.24 18.40
CA ASP A 158 13.49 6.24 18.77
C ASP A 158 13.53 7.41 17.76
N LEU A 159 12.72 7.34 16.70
CA LEU A 159 12.60 8.40 15.72
C LEU A 159 11.94 9.66 16.32
N PRO A 160 12.36 10.86 15.91
CA PRO A 160 11.62 12.07 16.22
C PRO A 160 10.22 12.00 15.59
N VAL A 161 9.25 12.63 16.25
CA VAL A 161 7.89 12.73 15.71
C VAL A 161 7.65 14.09 15.08
N THR A 162 6.81 14.13 14.06
CA THR A 162 6.33 15.37 13.44
C THR A 162 5.64 16.27 14.48
N GLN A 163 5.80 17.57 14.35
CA GLN A 163 5.24 18.54 15.28
C GLN A 163 3.92 19.13 14.76
N PRO A 164 2.98 19.55 15.65
CA PRO A 164 1.79 20.27 15.21
C PRO A 164 2.14 21.52 14.39
N GLY A 165 1.55 21.62 13.19
CA GLY A 165 1.81 22.71 12.25
C GLY A 165 3.10 22.57 11.44
N GLU A 166 3.76 21.44 11.49
CA GLU A 166 4.87 21.12 10.59
C GLU A 166 4.36 20.97 9.16
N THR A 167 5.08 21.51 8.19
CA THR A 167 4.69 21.53 6.78
C THR A 167 5.82 21.03 5.88
N ALA A 168 5.43 20.49 4.72
CA ALA A 168 6.31 20.18 3.60
C ALA A 168 5.91 21.04 2.38
N GLU A 169 6.62 20.91 1.29
CA GLU A 169 6.15 21.47 0.03
C GLU A 169 4.93 20.67 -0.48
N PRO A 170 3.85 21.32 -0.96
CA PRO A 170 2.76 20.63 -1.63
C PRO A 170 3.26 19.80 -2.81
N LYS A 171 2.90 18.53 -2.84
CA LYS A 171 3.33 17.58 -3.89
C LYS A 171 2.25 16.55 -4.14
N PRO A 172 2.10 16.07 -5.40
CA PRO A 172 1.18 14.99 -5.70
C PRO A 172 1.54 13.71 -4.93
N VAL A 173 0.52 12.92 -4.67
CA VAL A 173 0.63 11.65 -3.95
C VAL A 173 0.45 10.48 -4.92
N ILE A 174 1.36 9.50 -4.82
CA ILE A 174 1.24 8.17 -5.41
C ILE A 174 1.01 7.22 -4.24
N MET A 175 -0.15 6.58 -4.16
CA MET A 175 -0.43 5.59 -3.12
C MET A 175 -0.63 4.21 -3.73
N CYS A 176 -0.18 3.19 -3.03
CA CYS A 176 -0.38 1.81 -3.45
C CYS A 176 -0.55 0.88 -2.26
N GLY A 177 -1.07 -0.29 -2.51
CA GLY A 177 -1.15 -1.34 -1.53
C GLY A 177 -2.42 -2.18 -1.62
N ASP A 178 -2.64 -2.96 -0.57
CA ASP A 178 -3.86 -3.73 -0.36
C ASP A 178 -4.91 -2.87 0.36
N PHE A 179 -5.89 -2.40 -0.40
CA PHE A 179 -7.01 -1.61 0.11
C PHE A 179 -8.12 -2.47 0.72
N ASN A 180 -7.99 -3.79 0.69
CA ASN A 180 -8.98 -4.72 1.23
C ASN A 180 -10.43 -4.44 0.76
N VAL A 181 -10.60 -3.92 -0.45
CA VAL A 181 -11.91 -3.63 -1.06
C VAL A 181 -11.88 -3.81 -2.57
N ALA A 182 -12.83 -4.53 -3.13
CA ALA A 182 -13.15 -4.49 -4.54
C ALA A 182 -14.14 -3.32 -4.77
N HIS A 183 -13.72 -2.29 -5.51
CA HIS A 183 -14.51 -1.06 -5.63
C HIS A 183 -15.82 -1.29 -6.38
N GLN A 184 -15.77 -1.89 -7.56
CA GLN A 184 -16.92 -2.09 -8.43
C GLN A 184 -17.21 -3.59 -8.65
N GLU A 185 -18.38 -3.90 -9.18
CA GLU A 185 -18.76 -5.31 -9.51
C GLU A 185 -17.81 -5.98 -10.51
N ILE A 186 -17.17 -5.19 -11.36
CA ILE A 186 -16.16 -5.69 -12.31
C ILE A 186 -14.86 -6.11 -11.62
N ASP A 187 -14.63 -5.68 -10.38
CA ASP A 187 -13.40 -5.93 -9.61
C ASP A 187 -13.39 -7.25 -8.85
N LEU A 188 -14.46 -8.06 -8.97
CA LEU A 188 -14.48 -9.40 -8.39
C LEU A 188 -15.31 -10.38 -9.24
N LYS A 189 -14.95 -11.66 -9.18
CA LYS A 189 -15.58 -12.72 -10.00
C LYS A 189 -17.07 -12.92 -9.71
N ASN A 190 -17.46 -12.86 -8.44
CA ASN A 190 -18.82 -13.20 -7.99
C ASN A 190 -19.41 -12.09 -7.12
N PRO A 191 -19.82 -10.93 -7.67
CA PRO A 191 -20.31 -9.80 -6.88
C PRO A 191 -21.57 -10.12 -6.07
N GLY A 192 -22.56 -10.78 -6.68
CA GLY A 192 -23.83 -11.05 -6.00
C GLY A 192 -23.72 -11.73 -4.64
N PRO A 193 -23.07 -12.92 -4.53
CA PRO A 193 -22.90 -13.61 -3.23
C PRO A 193 -22.01 -12.89 -2.22
N ASN A 194 -21.21 -11.91 -2.64
CA ASN A 194 -20.27 -11.18 -1.80
C ASN A 194 -20.73 -9.78 -1.39
N ARG A 195 -21.84 -9.30 -1.94
CA ARG A 195 -22.42 -8.02 -1.55
C ARG A 195 -22.70 -7.98 -0.04
N GLY A 196 -22.25 -6.90 0.63
CA GLY A 196 -22.39 -6.73 2.07
C GLY A 196 -21.43 -7.57 2.94
N LYS A 197 -20.42 -8.23 2.33
CA LYS A 197 -19.36 -8.90 3.07
C LYS A 197 -18.08 -8.05 3.08
N ALA A 198 -17.18 -8.36 4.02
CA ALA A 198 -15.87 -7.72 4.08
C ALA A 198 -15.16 -7.73 2.72
N GLY A 199 -14.62 -6.58 2.33
CA GLY A 199 -14.02 -6.32 1.03
C GLY A 199 -15.02 -5.99 -0.08
N PHE A 200 -16.35 -6.09 0.17
CA PHE A 200 -17.40 -5.70 -0.79
C PHE A 200 -18.69 -5.24 -0.10
N SER A 201 -18.57 -4.59 1.05
CA SER A 201 -19.66 -3.89 1.72
C SER A 201 -19.90 -2.51 1.08
N ASP A 202 -21.10 -1.97 1.25
CA ASP A 202 -21.42 -0.65 0.73
C ASP A 202 -20.61 0.45 1.45
N GLU A 203 -20.29 0.25 2.73
CA GLU A 203 -19.46 1.13 3.54
C GLU A 203 -18.03 1.21 3.00
N GLU A 204 -17.34 0.06 2.84
CA GLU A 204 -15.95 0.02 2.33
C GLU A 204 -15.85 0.58 0.91
N ARG A 205 -16.81 0.23 0.04
CA ARG A 205 -16.88 0.78 -1.34
C ARG A 205 -17.18 2.28 -1.34
N GLY A 206 -18.00 2.74 -0.38
CA GLY A 206 -18.34 4.14 -0.19
C GLY A 206 -17.12 4.98 0.18
N THR A 207 -16.33 4.57 1.18
CA THR A 207 -15.10 5.27 1.56
C THR A 207 -14.05 5.29 0.43
N PHE A 208 -13.93 4.18 -0.32
CA PHE A 208 -13.05 4.16 -1.49
C PHE A 208 -13.54 5.11 -2.61
N THR A 209 -14.86 5.20 -2.82
CA THR A 209 -15.45 6.19 -3.74
C THR A 209 -15.18 7.62 -3.28
N HIS A 210 -15.25 7.90 -1.97
CA HIS A 210 -14.92 9.21 -1.41
C HIS A 210 -13.43 9.53 -1.64
N LEU A 211 -12.54 8.57 -1.40
CA LEU A 211 -11.10 8.75 -1.67
C LEU A 211 -10.84 9.14 -3.11
N LEU A 212 -11.45 8.44 -4.08
CA LEU A 212 -11.34 8.81 -5.50
C LEU A 212 -11.96 10.18 -5.79
N GLY A 213 -13.10 10.48 -5.15
CA GLY A 213 -13.80 11.77 -5.30
C GLY A 213 -13.02 12.99 -4.80
N ASP A 214 -12.05 12.77 -3.91
CA ASP A 214 -11.17 13.81 -3.36
C ASP A 214 -9.93 14.10 -4.24
N GLY A 215 -9.95 13.68 -5.50
CA GLY A 215 -8.94 14.02 -6.49
C GLY A 215 -7.87 12.95 -6.71
N PHE A 216 -8.24 11.67 -6.54
CA PHE A 216 -7.35 10.54 -6.85
C PHE A 216 -7.90 9.65 -7.95
N THR A 217 -7.03 9.21 -8.84
CA THR A 217 -7.35 8.36 -9.99
C THR A 217 -6.89 6.92 -9.74
N ASP A 218 -7.79 5.92 -9.92
CA ASP A 218 -7.44 4.50 -10.04
C ASP A 218 -6.71 4.27 -11.37
N THR A 219 -5.41 4.04 -11.30
CA THR A 219 -4.53 3.98 -12.46
C THR A 219 -4.86 2.82 -13.40
N PHE A 220 -5.25 1.65 -12.84
CA PHE A 220 -5.63 0.51 -13.65
C PHE A 220 -6.95 0.79 -14.40
N ARG A 221 -7.97 1.31 -13.73
CA ARG A 221 -9.25 1.62 -14.37
C ARG A 221 -9.17 2.81 -15.33
N ALA A 222 -8.25 3.74 -15.11
CA ALA A 222 -8.00 4.83 -16.08
C ALA A 222 -7.53 4.29 -17.44
N LEU A 223 -6.67 3.26 -17.46
CA LEU A 223 -6.19 2.66 -18.72
C LEU A 223 -7.04 1.48 -19.18
N HIS A 224 -7.73 0.79 -18.29
CA HIS A 224 -8.45 -0.46 -18.55
C HIS A 224 -9.88 -0.42 -17.99
N PRO A 225 -10.74 0.52 -18.42
CA PRO A 225 -12.04 0.78 -17.79
C PRO A 225 -12.98 -0.45 -17.85
N ASP A 226 -12.93 -1.23 -18.91
CA ASP A 226 -13.88 -2.32 -19.19
C ASP A 226 -13.25 -3.72 -19.08
N VAL A 227 -11.98 -3.84 -18.68
CA VAL A 227 -11.31 -5.13 -18.57
C VAL A 227 -11.86 -5.92 -17.39
N THR A 228 -12.47 -7.08 -17.69
CA THR A 228 -13.00 -8.03 -16.71
C THR A 228 -11.99 -9.13 -16.41
N GLY A 229 -12.12 -9.77 -15.24
CA GLY A 229 -11.27 -10.90 -14.89
C GLY A 229 -9.83 -10.54 -14.51
N ALA A 230 -9.54 -9.26 -14.34
CA ALA A 230 -8.27 -8.75 -13.87
C ALA A 230 -8.32 -8.65 -12.34
N TYR A 231 -7.64 -9.57 -11.67
CA TYR A 231 -7.66 -9.68 -10.22
C TYR A 231 -6.25 -9.73 -9.67
N SER A 232 -6.09 -9.29 -8.41
CA SER A 232 -4.81 -9.27 -7.71
C SER A 232 -4.74 -10.26 -6.55
N TRP A 233 -5.90 -10.75 -6.08
CA TRP A 233 -6.01 -11.67 -4.96
C TRP A 233 -6.93 -12.84 -5.26
N TRP A 234 -6.57 -14.06 -4.75
CA TRP A 234 -7.36 -15.30 -4.84
C TRP A 234 -7.25 -16.07 -3.53
N SER A 235 -8.39 -16.46 -2.98
CA SER A 235 -8.40 -17.35 -1.82
C SER A 235 -7.61 -18.65 -2.09
N TYR A 236 -6.87 -19.14 -1.11
CA TYR A 236 -6.23 -20.48 -1.18
C TYR A 236 -7.23 -21.64 -1.28
N ARG A 237 -8.52 -21.38 -1.06
CA ARG A 237 -9.56 -22.40 -1.09
C ARG A 237 -10.11 -22.59 -2.50
N PHE A 238 -10.59 -23.82 -2.77
CA PHE A 238 -11.36 -24.16 -3.97
C PHE A 238 -10.64 -23.90 -5.30
N LYS A 239 -9.30 -23.92 -5.30
CA LYS A 239 -8.50 -23.63 -6.51
C LYS A 239 -8.89 -22.29 -7.14
N ALA A 240 -9.11 -21.27 -6.31
CA ALA A 240 -9.65 -19.98 -6.75
C ALA A 240 -8.78 -19.34 -7.83
N ARG A 241 -7.43 -19.40 -7.70
CA ARG A 241 -6.50 -18.81 -8.69
C ARG A 241 -6.54 -19.57 -10.01
N GLU A 242 -6.57 -20.92 -10.00
CA GLU A 242 -6.70 -21.74 -11.20
C GLU A 242 -7.99 -21.45 -11.98
N ASN A 243 -9.09 -21.16 -11.26
CA ASN A 243 -10.41 -20.86 -11.81
C ASN A 243 -10.61 -19.35 -12.08
N ASN A 244 -9.60 -18.54 -11.84
CA ASN A 244 -9.67 -17.08 -11.85
C ASN A 244 -10.88 -16.52 -11.07
N ALA A 245 -11.17 -17.10 -9.89
CA ALA A 245 -12.21 -16.64 -8.97
C ALA A 245 -11.59 -15.65 -7.97
N GLY A 246 -11.12 -14.54 -8.48
CA GLY A 246 -10.33 -13.53 -7.74
C GLY A 246 -11.06 -12.21 -7.50
N TRP A 247 -10.34 -11.33 -6.83
CA TRP A 247 -10.72 -9.97 -6.51
C TRP A 247 -9.56 -9.03 -6.85
N ARG A 248 -9.85 -7.83 -7.34
CA ARG A 248 -8.89 -6.74 -7.46
C ARG A 248 -9.03 -5.86 -6.22
N ILE A 249 -8.12 -6.01 -5.30
CA ILE A 249 -8.09 -5.30 -4.01
C ILE A 249 -6.75 -4.60 -3.74
N ASP A 250 -5.76 -4.83 -4.60
CA ASP A 250 -4.49 -4.13 -4.62
C ASP A 250 -4.53 -3.06 -5.73
N TYR A 251 -4.15 -1.84 -5.40
CA TYR A 251 -4.29 -0.69 -6.29
C TYR A 251 -3.01 0.15 -6.33
N PHE A 252 -2.89 0.90 -7.41
CA PHE A 252 -2.18 2.17 -7.45
C PHE A 252 -3.18 3.29 -7.70
N LEU A 253 -3.20 4.28 -6.81
CA LEU A 253 -3.95 5.52 -6.96
C LEU A 253 -2.97 6.68 -7.03
N VAL A 254 -3.25 7.67 -7.85
CA VAL A 254 -2.41 8.87 -8.00
C VAL A 254 -3.26 10.13 -7.90
N SER A 255 -2.69 11.22 -7.39
CA SER A 255 -3.32 12.54 -7.53
C SER A 255 -3.70 12.81 -8.97
N ASP A 256 -4.85 13.39 -9.22
CA ASP A 256 -5.41 13.60 -10.57
C ASP A 256 -4.44 14.33 -11.50
N GLU A 257 -3.58 15.20 -10.97
CA GLU A 257 -2.55 15.89 -11.77
C GLU A 257 -1.49 14.94 -12.36
N LEU A 258 -1.30 13.75 -11.76
CA LEU A 258 -0.40 12.72 -12.29
C LEU A 258 -1.11 11.77 -13.28
N ALA A 259 -2.44 11.76 -13.35
CA ALA A 259 -3.18 10.86 -14.22
C ALA A 259 -2.74 10.95 -15.71
N PRO A 260 -2.48 12.14 -16.28
CA PRO A 260 -1.98 12.26 -17.67
C PRO A 260 -0.57 11.69 -17.88
N LYS A 261 0.18 11.43 -16.81
CA LYS A 261 1.55 10.89 -16.84
C LYS A 261 1.60 9.36 -16.70
N ILE A 262 0.45 8.69 -16.56
CA ILE A 262 0.38 7.23 -16.47
C ILE A 262 0.70 6.64 -17.84
N THR A 263 1.76 5.84 -17.91
CA THR A 263 2.17 5.14 -19.14
C THR A 263 1.82 3.67 -19.11
N SER A 264 1.75 3.05 -17.92
CA SER A 264 1.39 1.64 -17.76
C SER A 264 0.77 1.41 -16.37
N ALA A 265 -0.23 0.52 -16.30
CA ALA A 265 -0.78 -0.02 -15.06
C ALA A 265 -1.05 -1.51 -15.27
N CYS A 266 -0.36 -2.37 -14.50
CA CYS A 266 -0.31 -3.82 -14.73
C CYS A 266 -0.73 -4.60 -13.48
N ILE A 267 -1.21 -5.82 -13.70
CA ILE A 267 -1.40 -6.86 -12.69
C ILE A 267 -0.58 -8.06 -13.14
N TYR A 268 0.40 -8.50 -12.35
CA TYR A 268 1.33 -9.59 -12.68
C TYR A 268 0.77 -10.92 -12.16
N ASP A 269 -0.34 -11.37 -12.72
CA ASP A 269 -1.08 -12.55 -12.24
C ASP A 269 -0.33 -13.88 -12.45
N GLU A 270 0.71 -13.88 -13.27
CA GLU A 270 1.65 -14.99 -13.45
C GLU A 270 2.70 -15.12 -12.33
N VAL A 271 2.87 -14.07 -11.50
CA VAL A 271 3.81 -14.10 -10.36
C VAL A 271 3.17 -14.80 -9.17
N TYR A 272 3.80 -15.87 -8.72
CA TYR A 272 3.37 -16.68 -7.58
C TYR A 272 4.24 -16.42 -6.35
N GLY A 273 3.75 -16.84 -5.19
CA GLY A 273 4.47 -16.71 -3.92
C GLY A 273 3.52 -16.40 -2.76
N SER A 274 2.55 -15.54 -3.01
CA SER A 274 1.47 -15.14 -2.10
C SER A 274 0.10 -15.53 -2.69
N ASP A 275 -0.98 -15.32 -1.95
CA ASP A 275 -2.36 -15.32 -2.43
C ASP A 275 -2.72 -14.03 -3.18
N HIS A 276 -1.88 -13.01 -3.08
CA HIS A 276 -1.86 -11.86 -3.98
C HIS A 276 -0.78 -12.02 -5.06
N CYS A 277 -0.94 -11.33 -6.18
CA CYS A 277 0.13 -11.08 -7.12
C CYS A 277 0.58 -9.61 -7.04
N PRO A 278 1.78 -9.28 -7.54
CA PRO A 278 2.20 -7.89 -7.64
C PRO A 278 1.30 -7.08 -8.57
N VAL A 279 1.13 -5.80 -8.28
CA VAL A 279 0.58 -4.80 -9.20
C VAL A 279 1.65 -3.76 -9.50
N GLY A 280 1.62 -3.17 -10.69
CA GLY A 280 2.65 -2.24 -11.14
C GLY A 280 2.08 -0.99 -11.78
N LEU A 281 2.86 0.09 -11.67
CA LEU A 281 2.58 1.39 -12.25
C LEU A 281 3.86 1.93 -12.92
N GLU A 282 3.72 2.53 -14.10
CA GLU A 282 4.78 3.35 -14.69
C GLU A 282 4.25 4.78 -14.93
N LEU A 283 5.06 5.77 -14.49
CA LEU A 283 4.79 7.20 -14.66
C LEU A 283 5.96 7.93 -15.32
N GLU A 284 5.65 8.91 -16.14
CA GLU A 284 6.60 9.93 -16.62
C GLU A 284 6.63 11.11 -15.62
N LEU A 285 7.64 11.15 -14.70
CA LEU A 285 7.77 12.14 -13.62
C LEU A 285 8.84 13.20 -13.89
#